data_b8de5956ae341a49d26f7e761712b5de
#
_entry.id   b8de5956ae341a49d26f7e761712b5de
#
_cell.length_a   1.000
_cell.length_b   1.000
_cell.length_c   1.000
_cell.angle_alpha   90.00
_cell.angle_beta   90.00
_cell.angle_gamma   90.00
#
_symmetry.space_group_name_H-M   'P 1'
#
loop_
_entity.id
_entity.type
_entity.pdbx_description
1 polymer ?
#
loop_
_entity_poly.entity_id
_entity_poly.type
_entity_poly.pdbx_seq_one_letter_code
_entity_poly.pdbx_strand_id
1 'polypeptide(L)'
;MEKLTNKQIEEMFNDPVMLKWERSNQWFGKDEFLSEEAMKIHKVLMDKEKIDTDSQEYYNQIDIRIYNKHKKRLLKYFSHGN
;
A
#
# COMPACT_ATOMS: atom_id res chain seq x y z
N MET A 1 16.81 -14.59 8.24
CA MET A 1 16.08 -13.65 7.36
C MET A 1 17.07 -12.73 6.68
N GLU A 2 17.04 -12.71 5.38
CA GLU A 2 17.98 -11.87 4.63
C GLU A 2 17.53 -10.42 4.62
N LYS A 3 18.48 -9.52 4.80
CA LYS A 3 18.21 -8.11 4.66
C LYS A 3 18.19 -7.74 3.17
N LEU A 4 17.31 -6.85 2.80
CA LEU A 4 17.32 -6.32 1.46
C LEU A 4 18.60 -5.51 1.23
N THR A 5 19.18 -5.66 0.06
CA THR A 5 20.33 -4.85 -0.32
C THR A 5 19.85 -3.45 -0.71
N ASN A 6 20.76 -2.49 -0.72
CA ASN A 6 20.43 -1.14 -1.17
C ASN A 6 19.87 -1.13 -2.59
N LYS A 7 20.43 -1.98 -3.44
CA LYS A 7 19.97 -2.10 -4.82
C LYS A 7 18.52 -2.61 -4.89
N GLN A 8 18.19 -3.61 -4.07
CA GLN A 8 16.84 -4.15 -4.03
C GLN A 8 15.85 -3.12 -3.54
N ILE A 9 16.24 -2.33 -2.54
CA ILE A 9 15.39 -1.26 -2.02
C ILE A 9 15.14 -0.20 -3.11
N GLU A 10 16.19 0.19 -3.83
CA GLU A 10 16.07 1.16 -4.91
C GLU A 10 15.13 0.66 -6.02
N GLU A 11 15.27 -0.62 -6.37
CA GLU A 11 14.40 -1.22 -7.38
C GLU A 11 12.94 -1.22 -6.96
N MET A 12 12.66 -1.45 -5.69
CA MET A 12 11.30 -1.39 -5.15
C MET A 12 10.73 0.02 -5.26
N PHE A 13 11.54 1.04 -4.93
CA PHE A 13 11.09 2.42 -4.98
C PHE A 13 10.98 2.97 -6.40
N ASN A 14 11.57 2.29 -7.37
CA ASN A 14 11.52 2.71 -8.76
C ASN A 14 10.39 2.04 -9.55
N ASP A 15 9.60 1.20 -8.92
CA ASP A 15 8.44 0.58 -9.56
C ASP A 15 7.39 1.65 -9.86
N PRO A 16 7.08 1.92 -11.15
CA PRO A 16 6.13 2.98 -11.51
C PRO A 16 4.73 2.80 -10.88
N VAL A 17 4.27 1.56 -10.76
CA VAL A 17 2.96 1.28 -10.18
C VAL A 17 2.97 1.60 -8.70
N MET A 18 4.01 1.20 -7.99
CA MET A 18 4.17 1.49 -6.58
C MET A 18 4.27 2.98 -6.30
N LEU A 19 5.09 3.69 -7.10
CA LEU A 19 5.24 5.13 -6.94
C LEU A 19 3.94 5.88 -7.16
N LYS A 20 3.19 5.47 -8.16
CA LYS A 20 1.89 6.07 -8.43
C LYS A 20 0.93 5.84 -7.27
N TRP A 21 0.93 4.63 -6.73
CA TRP A 21 0.08 4.29 -5.60
C TRP A 21 0.46 5.09 -4.36
N GLU A 22 1.76 5.23 -4.08
CA GLU A 22 2.24 6.01 -2.93
C GLU A 22 1.82 7.47 -3.02
N ARG A 23 1.87 8.06 -4.22
CA ARG A 23 1.44 9.44 -4.42
C ARG A 23 -0.05 9.61 -4.13
N SER A 24 -0.84 8.60 -4.44
CA SER A 24 -2.27 8.62 -4.19
C SER A 24 -2.62 8.28 -2.75
N ASN A 25 -1.68 7.68 -2.01
CA ASN A 25 -1.92 7.20 -0.64
C ASN A 25 -0.86 7.75 0.30
N GLN A 26 -0.89 9.06 0.50
CA GLN A 26 0.12 9.76 1.31
C GLN A 26 0.17 9.32 2.76
N TRP A 27 -0.86 8.66 3.25
CA TRP A 27 -0.89 8.12 4.60
C TRP A 27 0.10 6.97 4.79
N PHE A 28 0.47 6.29 3.71
CA PHE A 28 1.35 5.14 3.79
C PHE A 28 2.73 5.58 4.28
N GLY A 29 3.19 4.96 5.35
CA GLY A 29 4.45 5.32 5.99
C GLY A 29 4.33 6.44 7.02
N LYS A 30 3.25 7.22 6.99
CA LYS A 30 3.01 8.30 7.96
C LYS A 30 2.03 7.91 9.04
N ASP A 31 0.99 7.21 8.67
CA ASP A 31 -0.02 6.70 9.59
C ASP A 31 0.33 5.24 9.91
N GLU A 32 0.87 5.02 11.10
CA GLU A 32 1.30 3.67 11.51
C GLU A 32 0.16 2.67 11.49
N PHE A 33 -1.01 3.09 11.97
CA PHE A 33 -2.16 2.20 12.05
C PHE A 33 -2.59 1.74 10.66
N LEU A 34 -2.78 2.69 9.74
CA LEU A 34 -3.19 2.36 8.38
C LEU A 34 -2.10 1.58 7.64
N SER A 35 -0.84 1.92 7.89
CA SER A 35 0.27 1.20 7.26
C SER A 35 0.33 -0.25 7.70
N GLU A 36 0.10 -0.53 8.99
CA GLU A 36 0.04 -1.90 9.48
C GLU A 36 -1.13 -2.66 8.90
N GLU A 37 -2.29 -2.00 8.77
CA GLU A 37 -3.46 -2.63 8.17
C GLU A 37 -3.21 -2.95 6.71
N ALA A 38 -2.52 -2.09 5.99
CA ALA A 38 -2.14 -2.36 4.60
C ALA A 38 -1.23 -3.57 4.51
N MET A 39 -0.29 -3.72 5.45
CA MET A 39 0.61 -4.88 5.46
C MET A 39 -0.12 -6.17 5.76
N LYS A 40 -1.15 -6.14 6.59
CA LYS A 40 -1.99 -7.32 6.84
C LYS A 40 -2.73 -7.72 5.57
N ILE A 41 -3.25 -6.75 4.85
CA ILE A 41 -3.93 -6.99 3.58
C ILE A 41 -2.95 -7.53 2.55
N HIS A 42 -1.74 -6.97 2.49
CA HIS A 42 -0.68 -7.45 1.62
C HIS A 42 -0.42 -8.95 1.82
N LYS A 43 -0.32 -9.38 3.07
CA LYS A 43 -0.08 -10.79 3.38
C LYS A 43 -1.23 -11.68 2.89
N VAL A 44 -2.45 -11.24 3.08
CA VAL A 44 -3.61 -11.99 2.62
C VAL A 44 -3.61 -12.10 1.09
N LEU A 45 -3.36 -11.00 0.40
CA LEU A 45 -3.34 -10.98 -1.06
C LEU A 45 -2.23 -11.88 -1.61
N MET A 46 -1.07 -11.86 -0.97
CA MET A 46 0.07 -12.64 -1.42
C MET A 46 -0.05 -14.12 -1.07
N ASP A 47 -0.38 -14.43 0.19
CA ASP A 47 -0.36 -15.80 0.69
C ASP A 47 -1.62 -16.59 0.37
N LYS A 48 -2.78 -15.96 0.51
CA LYS A 48 -4.06 -16.66 0.33
C LYS A 48 -4.63 -16.50 -1.07
N GLU A 49 -4.55 -15.31 -1.61
CA GLU A 49 -5.18 -15.02 -2.91
C GLU A 49 -4.20 -15.07 -4.07
N LYS A 50 -2.90 -15.16 -3.78
CA LYS A 50 -1.87 -15.31 -4.80
C LYS A 50 -1.91 -14.25 -5.89
N ILE A 51 -2.25 -13.02 -5.53
CA ILE A 51 -2.28 -11.91 -6.46
C ILE A 51 -0.85 -11.38 -6.66
N ASP A 52 -0.50 -11.11 -7.92
CA ASP A 52 0.80 -10.56 -8.27
C ASP A 52 0.98 -9.18 -7.64
N THR A 53 1.96 -9.03 -6.76
CA THR A 53 2.20 -7.78 -6.03
C THR A 53 2.71 -6.65 -6.92
N ASP A 54 3.13 -6.96 -8.15
CA ASP A 54 3.55 -5.94 -9.12
C ASP A 54 2.40 -5.49 -10.02
N SER A 55 1.19 -6.04 -9.82
CA SER A 55 0.05 -5.75 -10.68
C SER A 55 -0.76 -4.57 -10.16
N GLN A 56 -1.49 -3.92 -11.05
CA GLN A 56 -2.43 -2.87 -10.68
C GLN A 56 -3.55 -3.44 -9.80
N GLU A 57 -3.96 -4.68 -10.05
CA GLU A 57 -4.99 -5.36 -9.26
C GLU A 57 -4.60 -5.45 -7.79
N TYR A 58 -3.34 -5.73 -7.49
CA TYR A 58 -2.86 -5.78 -6.12
C TYR A 58 -3.12 -4.46 -5.38
N TYR A 59 -2.74 -3.36 -6.01
CA TYR A 59 -2.93 -2.03 -5.39
C TYR A 59 -4.40 -1.63 -5.31
N ASN A 60 -5.19 -2.02 -6.31
CA ASN A 60 -6.63 -1.79 -6.28
C ASN A 60 -7.28 -2.52 -5.11
N GLN A 61 -6.86 -3.75 -4.84
CA GLN A 61 -7.40 -4.52 -3.73
C GLN A 61 -7.02 -3.93 -2.38
N ILE A 62 -5.79 -3.42 -2.26
CA ILE A 62 -5.40 -2.72 -1.04
C ILE A 62 -6.30 -1.50 -0.81
N ASP A 63 -6.47 -0.69 -1.84
CA ASP A 63 -7.30 0.52 -1.76
C ASP A 63 -8.72 0.21 -1.33
N ILE A 64 -9.34 -0.76 -1.98
CA ILE A 64 -10.72 -1.16 -1.71
C ILE A 64 -10.86 -1.63 -0.27
N ARG A 65 -9.97 -2.49 0.18
CA ARG A 65 -10.07 -3.10 1.50
C ARG A 65 -9.77 -2.11 2.62
N ILE A 66 -8.77 -1.25 2.43
CA ILE A 66 -8.47 -0.19 3.40
C ILE A 66 -9.64 0.79 3.47
N TYR A 67 -10.18 1.20 2.33
CA TYR A 67 -11.32 2.12 2.28
C TYR A 67 -12.53 1.54 3.01
N ASN A 68 -12.85 0.28 2.74
CA ASN A 68 -14.02 -0.36 3.36
C ASN A 68 -13.88 -0.49 4.88
N LYS A 69 -12.67 -0.72 5.37
CA LYS A 69 -12.43 -0.89 6.80
C LYS A 69 -12.22 0.43 7.54
N HIS A 70 -11.55 1.38 6.92
CA HIS A 70 -11.05 2.57 7.61
C HIS A 70 -11.41 3.86 6.87
N LYS A 71 -12.59 3.91 6.32
CA LYS A 71 -13.07 5.04 5.52
C LYS A 71 -12.89 6.39 6.19
N LYS A 72 -13.32 6.50 7.45
CA LYS A 72 -13.26 7.77 8.17
C LYS A 72 -11.83 8.25 8.35
N ARG A 73 -10.93 7.32 8.65
CA ARG A 73 -9.52 7.65 8.84
C ARG A 73 -8.86 8.05 7.54
N LEU A 74 -9.18 7.35 6.46
CA LEU A 74 -8.66 7.68 5.14
C LEU A 74 -9.12 9.05 4.65
N LEU A 75 -10.37 9.41 4.91
CA LEU A 75 -10.91 10.67 4.44
C LEU A 75 -10.15 11.88 4.97
N LYS A 76 -9.48 11.76 6.10
CA LYS A 76 -8.62 12.82 6.62
C LYS A 76 -7.52 13.20 5.64
N TYR A 77 -7.06 12.24 4.85
CA TYR A 77 -5.96 12.46 3.92
C TYR A 77 -6.42 12.89 2.54
N PHE A 78 -7.66 12.62 2.18
CA PHE A 78 -8.18 12.89 0.84
C PHE A 78 -9.09 14.10 0.75
N SER A 79 -9.53 14.62 1.87
CA SER A 79 -10.50 15.73 1.87
C SER A 79 -9.87 17.09 2.25
N HIS A 80 -8.59 17.13 2.53
CA HIS A 80 -7.95 18.38 2.90
C HIS A 80 -7.80 19.29 1.67
N GLY A 81 -7.92 20.57 1.89
CA GLY A 81 -7.80 21.56 0.83
C GLY A 81 -9.09 21.84 0.09
N ASN A 82 -10.16 21.25 0.49
CA ASN A 82 -11.47 21.51 -0.10
C ASN A 82 -12.31 22.41 0.76
#